data_8c5426de1f800c0c93559e52a84724de
#
_entry.id   8c5426de1f800c0c93559e52a84724de
#
_cell.length_a   1.000
_cell.length_b   1.000
_cell.length_c   1.000
_cell.angle_alpha   90.00
_cell.angle_beta   90.00
_cell.angle_gamma   90.00
#
_symmetry.space_group_name_H-M   'P 1'
#
loop_
_entity.id
_entity.type
_entity.pdbx_description
1 polymer ?
#
loop_
_entity_poly.entity_id
_entity_poly.type
_entity_poly.pdbx_seq_one_letter_code
_entity_poly.pdbx_strand_id
1 'polypeptide(L)'
;MTVIEFGKHNEDTVLLLHGGGLSWWNYQEVAKLLEEDYHVILPVLDGHADSDAAFTTIEENAARLISYIDSYFGGQVTVLGGLSLGGQVALEMLSQRPDICQFALIESALAKPSKLTAALIGPTFGMSYGLIKQRWFAKTQADYLGIPKELFEDYYRDTCAIVKADMIAFLKGNCVYEIKTGLAETTAKVKIVAGAEEQRSILDSAKLIHSAISGSQLEILSGLRHGDLSINHPERYVRMLKEWSDHYD
;
A
#
# COMPACT_ATOMS: atom_id res chain seq x y z
N MET A 1 9.14 -0.34 14.93
CA MET A 1 8.18 -0.65 13.85
C MET A 1 7.58 -2.01 14.12
N THR A 2 6.28 -2.13 14.09
CA THR A 2 5.59 -3.43 14.17
C THR A 2 5.63 -4.09 12.81
N VAL A 3 6.10 -5.34 12.75
CA VAL A 3 6.26 -6.10 11.51
C VAL A 3 5.79 -7.53 11.73
N ILE A 4 4.99 -8.04 10.81
CA ILE A 4 4.56 -9.43 10.78
C ILE A 4 5.32 -10.13 9.64
N GLU A 5 5.82 -11.32 9.90
CA GLU A 5 6.68 -12.00 8.93
C GLU A 5 6.25 -13.46 8.74
N PHE A 6 6.33 -13.91 7.47
CA PHE A 6 6.06 -15.28 7.05
C PHE A 6 7.28 -15.82 6.30
N GLY A 7 7.50 -17.13 6.28
CA GLY A 7 8.55 -17.76 5.49
C GLY A 7 9.98 -17.27 5.78
N LYS A 8 10.32 -16.95 7.03
CA LYS A 8 11.61 -16.37 7.46
C LYS A 8 12.87 -17.15 7.08
N HIS A 9 12.73 -18.39 6.63
CA HIS A 9 13.82 -19.24 6.22
C HIS A 9 14.27 -19.02 4.78
N ASN A 10 13.49 -18.26 4.00
CA ASN A 10 13.79 -17.96 2.62
C ASN A 10 14.74 -16.76 2.49
N GLU A 11 15.58 -16.76 1.47
CA GLU A 11 16.53 -15.68 1.18
C GLU A 11 15.85 -14.52 0.40
N ASP A 12 14.96 -14.86 -0.55
CA ASP A 12 14.22 -13.87 -1.31
C ASP A 12 13.12 -13.21 -0.48
N THR A 13 13.11 -11.88 -0.51
CA THR A 13 12.29 -11.06 0.38
C THR A 13 11.18 -10.32 -0.37
N VAL A 14 9.98 -10.34 0.20
CA VAL A 14 8.81 -9.62 -0.31
C VAL A 14 8.28 -8.67 0.77
N LEU A 15 8.39 -7.38 0.55
CA LEU A 15 7.84 -6.35 1.44
C LEU A 15 6.51 -5.84 0.88
N LEU A 16 5.39 -5.99 1.62
CA LEU A 16 4.06 -5.55 1.20
C LEU A 16 3.47 -4.52 2.16
N LEU A 17 3.06 -3.38 1.60
CA LEU A 17 2.58 -2.21 2.32
C LEU A 17 1.07 -2.05 2.18
N HIS A 18 0.36 -2.14 3.29
CA HIS A 18 -1.11 -2.11 3.33
C HIS A 18 -1.70 -0.74 2.96
N GLY A 19 -2.99 -0.71 2.62
CA GLY A 19 -3.74 0.51 2.33
C GLY A 19 -4.04 1.36 3.56
N GLY A 20 -4.36 2.63 3.34
CA GLY A 20 -4.72 3.56 4.42
C GLY A 20 -5.98 3.11 5.18
N GLY A 21 -5.90 3.09 6.51
CA GLY A 21 -6.97 2.61 7.39
C GLY A 21 -7.08 1.09 7.50
N LEU A 22 -6.20 0.36 6.81
CA LEU A 22 -6.04 -1.09 6.90
C LEU A 22 -4.84 -1.43 7.80
N SER A 23 -4.41 -2.69 7.81
CA SER A 23 -3.23 -3.15 8.52
C SER A 23 -2.59 -4.35 7.78
N TRP A 24 -1.57 -4.97 8.35
CA TRP A 24 -0.84 -6.10 7.78
C TRP A 24 -1.75 -7.23 7.24
N TRP A 25 -2.91 -7.47 7.85
CA TRP A 25 -3.88 -8.51 7.43
C TRP A 25 -4.43 -8.29 6.01
N ASN A 26 -4.32 -7.08 5.46
CA ASN A 26 -4.61 -6.79 4.06
C ASN A 26 -3.92 -7.78 3.11
N TYR A 27 -2.69 -8.17 3.45
CA TYR A 27 -1.87 -9.08 2.65
C TYR A 27 -1.70 -10.47 3.30
N GLN A 28 -2.45 -10.81 4.34
CA GLN A 28 -2.27 -12.06 5.07
C GLN A 28 -2.41 -13.29 4.16
N GLU A 29 -3.42 -13.33 3.30
CA GLU A 29 -3.64 -14.47 2.40
C GLU A 29 -2.58 -14.51 1.29
N VAL A 30 -2.16 -13.36 0.77
CA VAL A 30 -1.01 -13.26 -0.16
C VAL A 30 0.26 -13.81 0.50
N ALA A 31 0.53 -13.42 1.75
CA ALA A 31 1.71 -13.85 2.48
C ALA A 31 1.74 -15.37 2.71
N LYS A 32 0.61 -15.97 3.07
CA LYS A 32 0.47 -17.45 3.22
C LYS A 32 0.76 -18.19 1.91
N LEU A 33 0.36 -17.62 0.78
CA LEU A 33 0.62 -18.22 -0.53
C LEU A 33 2.07 -18.04 -1.02
N LEU A 34 2.80 -17.08 -0.45
CA LEU A 34 4.19 -16.79 -0.79
C LEU A 34 5.21 -17.42 0.19
N GLU A 35 4.81 -17.80 1.41
CA GLU A 35 5.72 -18.15 2.51
C GLU A 35 6.58 -19.39 2.25
N GLU A 36 6.21 -20.25 1.28
CA GLU A 36 7.04 -21.39 0.91
C GLU A 36 8.28 -20.97 0.10
N ASP A 37 8.17 -19.88 -0.68
CA ASP A 37 9.22 -19.45 -1.62
C ASP A 37 9.91 -18.15 -1.17
N TYR A 38 9.23 -17.33 -0.35
CA TYR A 38 9.69 -15.98 0.02
C TYR A 38 9.62 -15.71 1.52
N HIS A 39 10.55 -14.93 2.03
CA HIS A 39 10.43 -14.25 3.31
C HIS A 39 9.53 -13.02 3.13
N VAL A 40 8.26 -13.12 3.54
CA VAL A 40 7.27 -12.05 3.39
C VAL A 40 7.23 -11.17 4.63
N ILE A 41 7.32 -9.86 4.42
CA ILE A 41 7.47 -8.83 5.44
C ILE A 41 6.27 -7.88 5.32
N LEU A 42 5.45 -7.81 6.35
CA LEU A 42 4.23 -7.00 6.43
C LEU A 42 4.37 -5.96 7.55
N PRO A 43 4.97 -4.80 7.30
CA PRO A 43 5.06 -3.74 8.30
C PRO A 43 3.69 -3.05 8.49
N VAL A 44 3.45 -2.61 9.71
CA VAL A 44 2.35 -1.67 10.02
C VAL A 44 2.86 -0.26 9.77
N LEU A 45 2.19 0.46 8.86
CA LEU A 45 2.52 1.84 8.50
C LEU A 45 2.30 2.80 9.68
N ASP A 46 3.07 3.87 9.73
CA ASP A 46 2.98 4.89 10.78
C ASP A 46 1.54 5.42 10.91
N GLY A 47 1.11 5.65 12.14
CA GLY A 47 -0.22 6.17 12.46
C GLY A 47 -1.37 5.17 12.33
N HIS A 48 -1.11 3.91 11.96
CA HIS A 48 -2.10 2.83 11.92
C HIS A 48 -2.10 2.04 13.24
N ALA A 49 -3.10 1.17 13.43
CA ALA A 49 -3.20 0.35 14.63
C ALA A 49 -1.93 -0.49 14.84
N ASP A 50 -1.48 -0.59 16.07
CA ASP A 50 -0.25 -1.29 16.48
C ASP A 50 1.06 -0.66 15.93
N SER A 51 1.00 0.49 15.26
CA SER A 51 2.20 1.25 14.93
C SER A 51 2.83 1.87 16.18
N ASP A 52 4.15 1.86 16.25
CA ASP A 52 4.95 2.51 17.30
C ASP A 52 5.23 4.01 17.02
N ALA A 53 4.73 4.54 15.90
CA ALA A 53 4.92 5.93 15.50
C ALA A 53 3.64 6.56 14.96
N ALA A 54 3.47 7.86 15.21
CA ALA A 54 2.43 8.66 14.59
C ALA A 54 2.73 8.88 13.11
N PHE A 55 1.68 9.05 12.29
CA PHE A 55 1.86 9.42 10.90
C PHE A 55 2.27 10.89 10.77
N THR A 56 3.35 11.14 10.08
CA THR A 56 3.85 12.48 9.77
C THR A 56 3.65 12.78 8.28
N THR A 57 4.45 12.17 7.43
CA THR A 57 4.36 12.29 5.97
C THR A 57 4.61 10.95 5.29
N ILE A 58 4.26 10.84 4.02
CA ILE A 58 4.59 9.66 3.19
C ILE A 58 6.10 9.52 3.06
N GLU A 59 6.80 10.65 2.91
CA GLU A 59 8.26 10.70 2.78
C GLU A 59 8.98 10.15 4.01
N GLU A 60 8.55 10.52 5.22
CA GLU A 60 9.16 10.02 6.47
C GLU A 60 8.83 8.55 6.71
N ASN A 61 7.60 8.13 6.37
CA ASN A 61 7.23 6.71 6.45
C ASN A 61 8.11 5.86 5.52
N ALA A 62 8.33 6.31 4.27
CA ALA A 62 9.23 5.68 3.32
C ALA A 62 10.67 5.63 3.86
N ALA A 63 11.20 6.73 4.40
CA ALA A 63 12.55 6.77 4.96
C ALA A 63 12.74 5.80 6.14
N ARG A 64 11.73 5.62 7.01
CA ARG A 64 11.76 4.63 8.09
C ARG A 64 11.80 3.20 7.58
N LEU A 65 11.02 2.88 6.55
CA LEU A 65 11.04 1.57 5.90
C LEU A 65 12.36 1.29 5.19
N ILE A 66 12.95 2.28 4.52
CA ILE A 66 14.30 2.18 3.94
C ILE A 66 15.32 1.87 5.03
N SER A 67 15.28 2.60 6.15
CA SER A 67 16.19 2.34 7.28
C SER A 67 16.00 0.94 7.89
N TYR A 68 14.78 0.42 7.90
CA TYR A 68 14.48 -0.94 8.33
C TYR A 68 15.09 -1.96 7.35
N ILE A 69 14.94 -1.77 6.04
CA ILE A 69 15.56 -2.62 5.01
C ILE A 69 17.10 -2.59 5.13
N ASP A 70 17.69 -1.42 5.33
CA ASP A 70 19.14 -1.28 5.54
C ASP A 70 19.62 -2.08 6.75
N SER A 71 18.84 -2.08 7.83
CA SER A 71 19.23 -2.72 9.09
C SER A 71 19.09 -4.24 9.07
N TYR A 72 18.12 -4.78 8.34
CA TYR A 72 17.73 -6.18 8.45
C TYR A 72 17.88 -6.99 7.16
N PHE A 73 17.95 -6.32 5.99
CA PHE A 73 17.92 -6.97 4.67
C PHE A 73 19.05 -6.51 3.73
N GLY A 74 20.12 -5.95 4.29
CA GLY A 74 21.30 -5.57 3.50
C GLY A 74 21.07 -4.43 2.52
N GLY A 75 20.00 -3.64 2.70
CA GLY A 75 19.70 -2.44 1.90
C GLY A 75 18.78 -2.67 0.70
N GLN A 76 18.36 -3.91 0.42
CA GLN A 76 17.50 -4.24 -0.72
C GLN A 76 16.54 -5.37 -0.37
N VAL A 77 15.36 -5.37 -0.99
CA VAL A 77 14.41 -6.50 -1.00
C VAL A 77 14.20 -7.00 -2.43
N THR A 78 13.80 -8.26 -2.61
CA THR A 78 13.52 -8.82 -3.94
C THR A 78 12.28 -8.13 -4.54
N VAL A 79 11.18 -8.06 -3.76
CA VAL A 79 9.93 -7.46 -4.20
C VAL A 79 9.44 -6.40 -3.21
N LEU A 80 9.00 -5.26 -3.73
CA LEU A 80 8.27 -4.22 -3.00
C LEU A 80 6.85 -4.10 -3.56
N GLY A 81 5.83 -4.33 -2.73
CA GLY A 81 4.44 -4.15 -3.14
C GLY A 81 3.69 -3.16 -2.26
N GLY A 82 2.65 -2.54 -2.79
CA GLY A 82 1.82 -1.65 -1.97
C GLY A 82 0.48 -1.31 -2.57
N LEU A 83 -0.55 -1.27 -1.71
CA LEU A 83 -1.91 -0.88 -2.04
C LEU A 83 -2.18 0.57 -1.64
N SER A 84 -2.71 1.39 -2.54
CA SER A 84 -3.24 2.73 -2.24
C SER A 84 -2.22 3.61 -1.50
N LEU A 85 -2.40 3.94 -0.22
CA LEU A 85 -1.40 4.64 0.61
C LEU A 85 -0.08 3.86 0.66
N GLY A 86 -0.13 2.53 0.84
CA GLY A 86 1.06 1.69 0.77
C GLY A 86 1.75 1.75 -0.59
N GLY A 87 0.97 1.87 -1.67
CA GLY A 87 1.51 2.11 -3.01
C GLY A 87 2.21 3.47 -3.15
N GLN A 88 1.69 4.51 -2.51
CA GLN A 88 2.36 5.83 -2.46
C GLN A 88 3.67 5.78 -1.66
N VAL A 89 3.67 5.08 -0.52
CA VAL A 89 4.89 4.87 0.27
C VAL A 89 5.92 4.08 -0.54
N ALA A 90 5.50 3.04 -1.27
CA ALA A 90 6.39 2.28 -2.16
C ALA A 90 6.98 3.15 -3.28
N LEU A 91 6.17 4.00 -3.93
CA LEU A 91 6.65 4.96 -4.93
C LEU A 91 7.66 5.95 -4.34
N GLU A 92 7.42 6.40 -3.12
CA GLU A 92 8.34 7.29 -2.41
C GLU A 92 9.65 6.58 -2.07
N MET A 93 9.61 5.30 -1.63
CA MET A 93 10.80 4.49 -1.41
C MET A 93 11.62 4.33 -2.69
N LEU A 94 10.99 4.03 -3.82
CA LEU A 94 11.64 3.94 -5.14
C LEU A 94 12.29 5.27 -5.56
N SER A 95 11.68 6.40 -5.17
CA SER A 95 12.22 7.73 -5.46
C SER A 95 13.39 8.12 -4.58
N GLN A 96 13.38 7.73 -3.28
CA GLN A 96 14.45 8.02 -2.34
C GLN A 96 15.65 7.09 -2.49
N ARG A 97 15.40 5.83 -2.88
CA ARG A 97 16.39 4.78 -3.09
C ARG A 97 16.08 4.03 -4.39
N PRO A 98 16.68 4.41 -5.53
CA PRO A 98 16.38 3.84 -6.85
C PRO A 98 16.58 2.32 -6.97
N ASP A 99 17.45 1.74 -6.17
CA ASP A 99 17.83 0.32 -6.15
C ASP A 99 17.27 -0.45 -4.94
N ILE A 100 16.22 0.07 -4.27
CA ILE A 100 15.65 -0.51 -3.04
C ILE A 100 15.08 -1.92 -3.24
N CYS A 101 14.67 -2.28 -4.46
CA CYS A 101 14.15 -3.59 -4.80
C CYS A 101 14.46 -3.95 -6.26
N GLN A 102 14.32 -5.24 -6.60
CA GLN A 102 14.43 -5.72 -7.97
C GLN A 102 13.10 -5.51 -8.72
N PHE A 103 11.98 -5.82 -8.06
CA PHE A 103 10.63 -5.74 -8.61
C PHE A 103 9.73 -4.90 -7.70
N ALA A 104 8.85 -4.07 -8.31
CA ALA A 104 7.83 -3.35 -7.56
C ALA A 104 6.44 -3.54 -8.17
N LEU A 105 5.44 -3.86 -7.35
CA LEU A 105 4.02 -3.99 -7.73
C LEU A 105 3.20 -2.91 -7.02
N ILE A 106 2.75 -1.92 -7.77
CA ILE A 106 2.01 -0.76 -7.26
C ILE A 106 0.53 -0.91 -7.60
N GLU A 107 -0.31 -1.13 -6.58
CA GLU A 107 -1.75 -1.30 -6.73
C GLU A 107 -2.49 -0.03 -6.32
N SER A 108 -3.30 0.53 -7.23
CA SER A 108 -4.33 1.55 -6.93
C SER A 108 -3.80 2.82 -6.24
N ALA A 109 -2.56 3.21 -6.50
CA ALA A 109 -1.93 4.38 -5.87
C ALA A 109 -2.45 5.70 -6.48
N LEU A 110 -2.85 6.66 -5.62
CA LEU A 110 -3.20 8.01 -6.04
C LEU A 110 -1.91 8.85 -6.23
N ALA A 111 -1.74 9.43 -7.40
CA ALA A 111 -0.59 10.31 -7.72
C ALA A 111 -1.02 11.65 -8.35
N LYS A 112 -2.32 11.93 -8.31
CA LYS A 112 -2.93 13.17 -8.79
C LYS A 112 -3.39 14.00 -7.59
N PRO A 113 -2.61 14.99 -7.15
CA PRO A 113 -2.90 15.72 -5.91
C PRO A 113 -4.18 16.55 -6.01
N SER A 114 -4.93 16.62 -4.89
CA SER A 114 -6.12 17.45 -4.72
C SER A 114 -6.06 18.24 -3.42
N LYS A 115 -5.51 19.46 -3.49
CA LYS A 115 -5.42 20.38 -2.33
C LYS A 115 -6.78 20.73 -1.75
N LEU A 116 -7.82 20.82 -2.61
CA LEU A 116 -9.19 21.10 -2.16
C LEU A 116 -9.73 19.94 -1.32
N THR A 117 -9.58 18.70 -1.79
CA THR A 117 -9.99 17.50 -1.04
C THR A 117 -9.24 17.44 0.30
N ALA A 118 -7.93 17.64 0.29
CA ALA A 118 -7.11 17.64 1.50
C ALA A 118 -7.55 18.71 2.53
N ALA A 119 -7.94 19.89 2.07
CA ALA A 119 -8.44 20.95 2.95
C ALA A 119 -9.77 20.58 3.64
N LEU A 120 -10.62 19.80 2.98
CA LEU A 120 -11.91 19.37 3.50
C LEU A 120 -11.81 18.18 4.49
N ILE A 121 -10.73 17.40 4.46
CA ILE A 121 -10.56 16.22 5.33
C ILE A 121 -10.66 16.61 6.82
N GLY A 122 -9.93 17.64 7.26
CA GLY A 122 -9.93 18.06 8.66
C GLY A 122 -11.32 18.40 9.20
N PRO A 123 -12.07 19.32 8.59
CA PRO A 123 -13.43 19.64 8.98
C PRO A 123 -14.39 18.43 8.93
N THR A 124 -14.38 17.66 7.84
CA THR A 124 -15.29 16.54 7.63
C THR A 124 -15.03 15.42 8.65
N PHE A 125 -13.80 14.91 8.73
CA PHE A 125 -13.44 13.89 9.70
C PHE A 125 -13.44 14.39 11.13
N GLY A 126 -13.20 15.70 11.34
CA GLY A 126 -13.28 16.32 12.64
C GLY A 126 -14.64 16.13 13.31
N MET A 127 -15.72 16.18 12.55
CA MET A 127 -17.10 15.99 13.02
C MET A 127 -17.54 14.52 13.00
N SER A 128 -17.10 13.73 12.00
CA SER A 128 -17.58 12.37 11.79
C SER A 128 -16.70 11.27 12.40
N TYR A 129 -15.53 11.61 12.97
CA TYR A 129 -14.60 10.61 13.52
C TYR A 129 -15.24 9.64 14.52
N GLY A 130 -16.19 10.11 15.34
CA GLY A 130 -16.92 9.23 16.26
C GLY A 130 -17.78 8.17 15.58
N LEU A 131 -18.17 8.38 14.32
CA LEU A 131 -18.99 7.43 13.57
C LEU A 131 -18.20 6.17 13.17
N ILE A 132 -16.91 6.30 12.89
CA ILE A 132 -16.08 5.15 12.52
C ILE A 132 -15.99 4.10 13.63
N LYS A 133 -16.20 4.52 14.89
CA LYS A 133 -16.26 3.64 16.07
C LYS A 133 -17.62 2.98 16.25
N GLN A 134 -18.61 3.32 15.42
CA GLN A 134 -19.91 2.69 15.43
C GLN A 134 -19.91 1.48 14.49
N ARG A 135 -20.19 0.30 15.03
CA ARG A 135 -20.10 -0.98 14.30
C ARG A 135 -20.94 -1.00 13.00
N TRP A 136 -22.13 -0.42 13.04
CA TRP A 136 -22.98 -0.32 11.84
C TRP A 136 -22.35 0.52 10.73
N PHE A 137 -21.70 1.62 11.12
CA PHE A 137 -21.02 2.51 10.17
C PHE A 137 -19.75 1.85 9.62
N ALA A 138 -18.92 1.24 10.49
CA ALA A 138 -17.76 0.48 10.10
C ALA A 138 -18.12 -0.67 9.14
N LYS A 139 -19.26 -1.36 9.34
CA LYS A 139 -19.75 -2.39 8.44
C LYS A 139 -20.07 -1.82 7.05
N THR A 140 -20.77 -0.68 7.00
CA THR A 140 -21.06 0.00 5.72
C THR A 140 -19.79 0.41 4.99
N GLN A 141 -18.78 0.89 5.72
CA GLN A 141 -17.48 1.22 5.14
C GLN A 141 -16.73 -0.02 4.64
N ALA A 142 -16.71 -1.10 5.42
CA ALA A 142 -16.09 -2.36 5.03
C ALA A 142 -16.74 -2.94 3.76
N ASP A 143 -18.06 -2.94 3.68
CA ASP A 143 -18.81 -3.36 2.48
C ASP A 143 -18.46 -2.48 1.26
N TYR A 144 -18.33 -1.17 1.45
CA TYR A 144 -17.93 -0.23 0.39
C TYR A 144 -16.49 -0.45 -0.08
N LEU A 145 -15.57 -0.74 0.84
CA LEU A 145 -14.16 -1.04 0.56
C LEU A 145 -13.94 -2.47 0.06
N GLY A 146 -14.98 -3.29 0.00
CA GLY A 146 -14.86 -4.68 -0.43
C GLY A 146 -14.13 -5.58 0.56
N ILE A 147 -14.08 -5.20 1.85
CA ILE A 147 -13.44 -6.02 2.89
C ILE A 147 -14.22 -7.32 3.09
N PRO A 148 -13.60 -8.51 2.97
CA PRO A 148 -14.23 -9.79 3.24
C PRO A 148 -14.84 -9.84 4.64
N LYS A 149 -15.95 -10.56 4.79
CA LYS A 149 -16.64 -10.65 6.09
C LYS A 149 -15.77 -11.26 7.18
N GLU A 150 -14.88 -12.13 6.80
CA GLU A 150 -13.91 -12.82 7.67
C GLU A 150 -12.90 -11.83 8.27
N LEU A 151 -12.57 -10.76 7.55
CA LEU A 151 -11.63 -9.71 7.97
C LEU A 151 -12.33 -8.52 8.64
N PHE A 152 -13.66 -8.54 8.77
CA PHE A 152 -14.40 -7.40 9.33
C PHE A 152 -14.01 -7.09 10.77
N GLU A 153 -13.78 -8.10 11.61
CA GLU A 153 -13.41 -7.88 13.01
C GLU A 153 -12.02 -7.23 13.14
N ASP A 154 -11.07 -7.66 12.32
CA ASP A 154 -9.74 -7.06 12.25
C ASP A 154 -9.83 -5.61 11.74
N TYR A 155 -10.56 -5.39 10.66
CA TYR A 155 -10.82 -4.05 10.13
C TYR A 155 -11.44 -3.12 11.19
N TYR A 156 -12.47 -3.58 11.89
CA TYR A 156 -13.19 -2.79 12.90
C TYR A 156 -12.30 -2.47 14.11
N ARG A 157 -11.58 -3.48 14.62
CA ARG A 157 -10.63 -3.31 15.72
C ARG A 157 -9.60 -2.24 15.39
N ASP A 158 -8.93 -2.40 14.24
CA ASP A 158 -7.80 -1.56 13.86
C ASP A 158 -8.26 -0.14 13.49
N THR A 159 -9.36 0.00 12.75
CA THR A 159 -9.93 1.32 12.45
C THR A 159 -10.32 2.08 13.73
N CYS A 160 -10.86 1.39 14.75
CA CYS A 160 -11.19 2.00 16.04
C CYS A 160 -9.95 2.41 16.84
N ALA A 161 -8.81 1.75 16.65
CA ALA A 161 -7.56 2.03 17.34
C ALA A 161 -6.78 3.22 16.74
N ILE A 162 -6.95 3.51 15.45
CA ILE A 162 -6.32 4.68 14.82
C ILE A 162 -6.77 5.96 15.52
N VAL A 163 -5.81 6.78 15.96
CA VAL A 163 -6.14 8.06 16.58
C VAL A 163 -6.56 9.09 15.53
N LYS A 164 -7.43 10.02 15.92
CA LYS A 164 -8.00 11.02 15.02
C LYS A 164 -6.96 11.84 14.28
N ALA A 165 -5.88 12.23 14.97
CA ALA A 165 -4.82 13.04 14.38
C ALA A 165 -4.12 12.30 13.24
N ASP A 166 -3.77 11.02 13.45
CA ASP A 166 -3.11 10.19 12.45
C ASP A 166 -4.02 9.91 11.25
N MET A 167 -5.30 9.61 11.50
CA MET A 167 -6.27 9.41 10.42
C MET A 167 -6.38 10.65 9.52
N ILE A 168 -6.48 11.83 10.10
CA ILE A 168 -6.50 13.09 9.36
C ILE A 168 -5.18 13.31 8.62
N ALA A 169 -4.03 12.99 9.24
CA ALA A 169 -2.72 13.19 8.67
C ALA A 169 -2.49 12.31 7.45
N PHE A 170 -2.72 10.99 7.55
CA PHE A 170 -2.49 10.11 6.41
C PHE A 170 -3.51 10.30 5.28
N LEU A 171 -4.78 10.64 5.58
CA LEU A 171 -5.76 10.98 4.56
C LEU A 171 -5.38 12.26 3.80
N LYS A 172 -4.87 13.27 4.50
CA LYS A 172 -4.34 14.49 3.85
C LYS A 172 -3.10 14.17 3.00
N GLY A 173 -2.14 13.42 3.56
CA GLY A 173 -0.94 12.98 2.85
C GLY A 173 -1.28 12.25 1.57
N ASN A 174 -2.21 11.29 1.64
CA ASN A 174 -2.73 10.56 0.48
C ASN A 174 -3.29 11.50 -0.60
N CYS A 175 -4.03 12.53 -0.21
CA CYS A 175 -4.65 13.46 -1.17
C CYS A 175 -3.66 14.44 -1.82
N VAL A 176 -2.51 14.71 -1.22
CA VAL A 176 -1.55 15.70 -1.75
C VAL A 176 -0.29 15.09 -2.32
N TYR A 177 -0.16 13.76 -2.30
CA TYR A 177 1.01 13.08 -2.85
C TYR A 177 1.20 13.39 -4.32
N GLU A 178 2.43 13.71 -4.69
CA GLU A 178 2.88 13.99 -6.05
C GLU A 178 4.05 13.08 -6.40
N ILE A 179 4.11 12.66 -7.67
CA ILE A 179 5.25 11.90 -8.20
C ILE A 179 6.53 12.75 -8.05
N LYS A 180 7.54 12.16 -7.44
CA LYS A 180 8.85 12.80 -7.27
C LYS A 180 9.73 12.55 -8.50
N THR A 181 10.63 13.49 -8.80
CA THR A 181 11.56 13.37 -9.94
C THR A 181 12.50 12.18 -9.83
N GLY A 182 12.93 11.82 -8.61
CA GLY A 182 13.78 10.65 -8.36
C GLY A 182 13.18 9.32 -8.78
N LEU A 183 11.84 9.25 -8.94
CA LEU A 183 11.18 8.02 -9.38
C LEU A 183 11.61 7.57 -10.79
N ALA A 184 12.01 8.51 -11.64
CA ALA A 184 12.54 8.20 -12.98
C ALA A 184 13.91 7.51 -12.96
N GLU A 185 14.62 7.56 -11.83
CA GLU A 185 15.95 6.96 -11.64
C GLU A 185 15.87 5.52 -11.13
N THR A 186 14.67 5.01 -10.79
CA THR A 186 14.53 3.66 -10.26
C THR A 186 15.08 2.61 -11.22
N THR A 187 15.86 1.67 -10.67
CA THR A 187 16.38 0.51 -11.40
C THR A 187 15.44 -0.69 -11.32
N ALA A 188 14.43 -0.62 -10.45
CA ALA A 188 13.45 -1.68 -10.29
C ALA A 188 12.60 -1.88 -11.54
N LYS A 189 12.22 -3.12 -11.81
CA LYS A 189 11.13 -3.41 -12.74
C LYS A 189 9.81 -3.06 -12.04
N VAL A 190 9.03 -2.14 -12.60
CA VAL A 190 7.80 -1.64 -11.95
C VAL A 190 6.56 -2.07 -12.73
N LYS A 191 5.64 -2.75 -12.06
CA LYS A 191 4.29 -3.04 -12.56
C LYS A 191 3.27 -2.21 -11.79
N ILE A 192 2.44 -1.48 -12.52
CA ILE A 192 1.36 -0.67 -11.99
C ILE A 192 0.05 -1.37 -12.33
N VAL A 193 -0.81 -1.58 -11.33
CA VAL A 193 -2.12 -2.19 -11.53
C VAL A 193 -3.22 -1.33 -10.92
N ALA A 194 -4.38 -1.32 -11.58
CA ALA A 194 -5.60 -0.68 -11.08
C ALA A 194 -6.82 -1.43 -11.59
N GLY A 195 -7.89 -1.46 -10.79
CA GLY A 195 -9.16 -2.02 -11.21
C GLY A 195 -9.87 -1.11 -12.24
N ALA A 196 -10.54 -1.70 -13.22
CA ALA A 196 -11.27 -0.94 -14.24
C ALA A 196 -12.50 -0.19 -13.69
N GLU A 197 -13.02 -0.63 -12.53
CA GLU A 197 -14.17 -0.01 -11.85
C GLU A 197 -13.76 1.03 -10.81
N GLU A 198 -12.48 1.42 -10.78
CA GLU A 198 -11.98 2.45 -9.88
C GLU A 198 -12.38 3.86 -10.32
N GLN A 199 -12.27 4.80 -9.37
CA GLN A 199 -12.44 6.22 -9.66
C GLN A 199 -11.45 6.68 -10.73
N ARG A 200 -11.90 7.59 -11.59
CA ARG A 200 -11.08 8.16 -12.67
C ARG A 200 -9.74 8.73 -12.17
N SER A 201 -9.72 9.31 -10.98
CA SER A 201 -8.49 9.85 -10.36
C SER A 201 -7.41 8.78 -10.17
N ILE A 202 -7.79 7.55 -9.81
CA ILE A 202 -6.86 6.41 -9.67
C ILE A 202 -6.39 5.94 -11.04
N LEU A 203 -7.31 5.77 -12.00
CA LEU A 203 -6.95 5.38 -13.37
C LEU A 203 -6.03 6.40 -14.06
N ASP A 204 -6.28 7.70 -13.84
CA ASP A 204 -5.41 8.77 -14.34
C ASP A 204 -4.05 8.73 -13.62
N SER A 205 -4.03 8.45 -12.30
CA SER A 205 -2.80 8.31 -11.52
C SER A 205 -1.95 7.13 -11.97
N ALA A 206 -2.57 5.98 -12.24
CA ALA A 206 -1.86 4.81 -12.78
C ALA A 206 -1.13 5.13 -14.09
N LYS A 207 -1.77 5.89 -14.99
CA LYS A 207 -1.14 6.36 -16.23
C LYS A 207 -0.01 7.35 -15.99
N LEU A 208 -0.18 8.27 -15.03
CA LEU A 208 0.87 9.22 -14.65
C LEU A 208 2.11 8.52 -14.07
N ILE A 209 1.90 7.54 -13.18
CA ILE A 209 2.99 6.74 -12.62
C ILE A 209 3.70 5.97 -13.73
N HIS A 210 2.95 5.31 -14.61
CA HIS A 210 3.50 4.60 -15.77
C HIS A 210 4.34 5.52 -16.67
N SER A 211 3.87 6.74 -16.92
CA SER A 211 4.59 7.72 -17.73
C SER A 211 5.88 8.23 -17.07
N ALA A 212 5.96 8.18 -15.73
CA ALA A 212 7.11 8.67 -14.96
C ALA A 212 8.23 7.62 -14.84
N ILE A 213 7.94 6.33 -15.08
CA ILE A 213 8.90 5.22 -14.91
C ILE A 213 9.14 4.55 -16.26
N SER A 214 10.33 4.74 -16.80
CA SER A 214 10.71 4.13 -18.08
C SER A 214 10.72 2.59 -17.96
N GLY A 215 10.13 1.90 -18.94
CA GLY A 215 10.06 0.45 -18.96
C GLY A 215 9.09 -0.18 -17.98
N SER A 216 8.31 0.62 -17.22
CA SER A 216 7.24 0.07 -16.38
C SER A 216 6.13 -0.58 -17.20
N GLN A 217 5.34 -1.45 -16.57
CA GLN A 217 4.13 -2.04 -17.15
C GLN A 217 2.89 -1.48 -16.46
N LEU A 218 1.84 -1.21 -17.23
CA LEU A 218 0.54 -0.80 -16.73
C LEU A 218 -0.51 -1.83 -17.12
N GLU A 219 -1.27 -2.33 -16.13
CA GLU A 219 -2.39 -3.25 -16.36
C GLU A 219 -3.66 -2.74 -15.67
N ILE A 220 -4.74 -2.59 -16.45
CA ILE A 220 -6.06 -2.22 -15.93
C ILE A 220 -6.91 -3.50 -15.87
N LEU A 221 -7.26 -3.91 -14.66
CA LEU A 221 -7.88 -5.20 -14.38
C LEU A 221 -9.40 -5.12 -14.50
N SER A 222 -9.97 -5.75 -15.52
CA SER A 222 -11.42 -5.77 -15.75
C SER A 222 -12.19 -6.37 -14.55
N GLY A 223 -13.29 -5.72 -14.18
CA GLY A 223 -14.19 -6.17 -13.11
C GLY A 223 -13.67 -5.97 -11.69
N LEU A 224 -12.51 -5.37 -11.51
CA LEU A 224 -11.95 -5.09 -10.18
C LEU A 224 -12.15 -3.64 -9.76
N ARG A 225 -12.40 -3.45 -8.47
CA ARG A 225 -12.48 -2.18 -7.76
C ARG A 225 -11.18 -1.90 -7.00
N HIS A 226 -11.17 -0.82 -6.25
CA HIS A 226 -10.03 -0.37 -5.44
C HIS A 226 -9.60 -1.42 -4.41
N GLY A 227 -8.36 -1.92 -4.52
CA GLY A 227 -7.78 -2.91 -3.62
C GLY A 227 -8.28 -4.35 -3.80
N ASP A 228 -9.18 -4.61 -4.76
CA ASP A 228 -9.75 -5.95 -4.96
C ASP A 228 -8.68 -7.00 -5.27
N LEU A 229 -7.59 -6.63 -5.96
CA LEU A 229 -6.57 -7.60 -6.35
C LEU A 229 -5.88 -8.20 -5.11
N SER A 230 -5.36 -7.38 -4.22
CA SER A 230 -4.64 -7.86 -3.03
C SER A 230 -5.57 -8.42 -1.95
N ILE A 231 -6.77 -7.84 -1.78
CA ILE A 231 -7.68 -8.21 -0.69
C ILE A 231 -8.55 -9.41 -1.06
N ASN A 232 -9.10 -9.43 -2.29
CA ASN A 232 -10.14 -10.40 -2.68
C ASN A 232 -9.65 -11.45 -3.69
N HIS A 233 -8.46 -11.26 -4.29
CA HIS A 233 -7.92 -12.18 -5.30
C HIS A 233 -6.44 -12.52 -5.03
N PRO A 234 -6.09 -13.03 -3.82
CA PRO A 234 -4.69 -13.27 -3.42
C PRO A 234 -3.96 -14.23 -4.36
N GLU A 235 -4.63 -15.26 -4.90
CA GLU A 235 -4.01 -16.19 -5.85
C GLU A 235 -3.69 -15.50 -7.18
N ARG A 236 -4.52 -14.54 -7.61
CA ARG A 236 -4.24 -13.75 -8.82
C ARG A 236 -3.09 -12.78 -8.58
N TYR A 237 -3.02 -12.17 -7.40
CA TYR A 237 -1.91 -11.31 -7.01
C TYR A 237 -0.58 -12.08 -7.04
N VAL A 238 -0.53 -13.24 -6.37
CA VAL A 238 0.67 -14.10 -6.30
C VAL A 238 1.09 -14.60 -7.68
N ARG A 239 0.15 -15.08 -8.49
CA ARG A 239 0.44 -15.52 -9.86
C ARG A 239 1.02 -14.36 -10.69
N MET A 240 0.41 -13.18 -10.64
CA MET A 240 0.89 -11.99 -11.36
C MET A 240 2.30 -11.60 -10.90
N LEU A 241 2.60 -11.69 -9.61
CA LEU A 241 3.91 -11.38 -9.06
C LEU A 241 4.95 -12.38 -9.56
N LYS A 242 4.69 -13.70 -9.44
CA LYS A 242 5.60 -14.77 -9.87
C LYS A 242 5.84 -14.75 -11.38
N GLU A 243 4.78 -14.75 -12.20
CA GLU A 243 4.90 -14.72 -13.66
C GLU A 243 5.68 -13.49 -14.15
N TRP A 244 5.58 -12.38 -13.42
CA TRP A 244 6.26 -11.17 -13.79
C TRP A 244 7.73 -11.16 -13.34
N SER A 245 8.06 -11.68 -12.15
CA SER A 245 9.46 -11.85 -11.73
C SER A 245 10.20 -12.87 -12.60
N ASP A 246 9.60 -14.04 -12.87
CA ASP A 246 10.17 -15.10 -13.70
C ASP A 246 10.46 -14.68 -15.16
N HIS A 247 9.81 -13.61 -15.63
CA HIS A 247 10.00 -13.11 -17.01
C HIS A 247 11.33 -12.35 -17.21
N TYR A 248 12.04 -12.08 -16.11
CA TYR A 248 13.28 -11.30 -16.09
C TYR A 248 14.50 -12.08 -15.57
N ASP A 249 14.31 -13.34 -15.14
CA ASP A 249 15.37 -14.31 -14.87
C ASP A 249 15.80 -15.02 -16.17
#